data_616c651643b745234487548f9530258e
#
_entry.id   616c651643b745234487548f9530258e
#
_cell.length_a   1.000
_cell.length_b   1.000
_cell.length_c   1.000
_cell.angle_alpha   90.00
_cell.angle_beta   90.00
_cell.angle_gamma   90.00
#
_symmetry.space_group_name_H-M   'P 1'
#
loop_
_entity.id
_entity.type
_entity.pdbx_description
1 polymer ?
#
loop_
_entity_poly.entity_id
_entity_poly.type
_entity_poly.pdbx_seq_one_letter_code
_entity_poly.pdbx_strand_id
1 'polypeptide(L)'
;MDSKGEYWRSYKYITDATSYDLVENPKDFYESAVAFGHFQKLLSNYPAETLNETIKGFHDTESRLNAFKEAVEKDSFGRAAKVQKEIQFVLEREEIASVFGKLLA
;
A
#
# COMPACT_ATOMS: atom_id res chain seq x y z
N MET A 1 20.62 4.51 19.62
CA MET A 1 21.63 5.08 18.73
C MET A 1 22.96 4.44 19.10
N ASP A 2 23.70 3.95 18.15
CA ASP A 2 25.03 3.35 18.39
C ASP A 2 26.14 4.43 18.40
N SER A 3 27.40 4.00 18.58
CA SER A 3 28.57 4.91 18.59
C SER A 3 28.84 5.62 17.26
N LYS A 4 28.18 5.18 16.16
CA LYS A 4 28.24 5.78 14.82
C LYS A 4 27.09 6.73 14.55
N GLY A 5 26.16 6.92 15.49
CA GLY A 5 24.98 7.75 15.33
C GLY A 5 23.82 7.06 14.61
N GLU A 6 23.89 5.77 14.38
CA GLU A 6 22.82 5.01 13.73
C GLU A 6 21.74 4.56 14.72
N TYR A 7 20.50 4.50 14.24
CA TYR A 7 19.36 4.05 15.01
C TYR A 7 19.11 2.57 14.75
N TRP A 8 19.01 1.80 15.82
CA TRP A 8 18.74 0.38 15.79
C TRP A 8 17.41 0.07 16.45
N ARG A 9 16.72 -0.91 15.90
CA ARG A 9 15.50 -1.47 16.48
C ARG A 9 15.70 -2.96 16.70
N SER A 10 15.33 -3.43 17.87
CA SER A 10 15.29 -4.87 18.15
C SER A 10 13.91 -5.25 18.69
N TYR A 11 13.43 -6.41 18.31
CA TYR A 11 12.19 -6.99 18.83
C TYR A 11 12.35 -8.51 18.93
N LYS A 12 11.51 -9.12 19.75
CA LYS A 12 11.55 -10.58 19.94
C LYS A 12 11.27 -11.28 18.62
N TYR A 13 12.13 -12.22 18.25
CA TYR A 13 11.90 -13.06 17.09
C TYR A 13 10.64 -13.92 17.30
N ILE A 14 9.78 -13.96 16.30
CA ILE A 14 8.56 -14.78 16.31
C ILE A 14 8.94 -16.15 15.76
N THR A 15 8.87 -17.17 16.63
CA THR A 15 9.09 -18.58 16.26
C THR A 15 7.78 -19.19 15.74
N ASP A 16 7.89 -20.33 15.08
CA ASP A 16 6.74 -21.13 14.60
C ASP A 16 5.83 -20.39 13.64
N ALA A 17 6.41 -19.43 12.89
CA ALA A 17 5.72 -18.71 11.81
C ALA A 17 6.14 -19.26 10.45
N THR A 18 5.18 -19.39 9.55
CA THR A 18 5.40 -19.77 8.15
C THR A 18 5.14 -18.58 7.26
N SER A 19 6.04 -18.31 6.31
CA SER A 19 5.86 -17.29 5.28
C SER A 19 5.42 -17.94 3.97
N TYR A 20 4.52 -17.30 3.27
CA TYR A 20 4.05 -17.72 1.95
C TYR A 20 4.43 -16.68 0.91
N ASP A 21 5.15 -17.07 -0.12
CA ASP A 21 5.51 -16.18 -1.22
C ASP A 21 4.34 -15.92 -2.17
N LEU A 22 3.43 -16.88 -2.27
CA LEU A 22 2.21 -16.81 -3.07
C LEU A 22 1.02 -17.19 -2.22
N VAL A 23 -0.09 -16.52 -2.45
CA VAL A 23 -1.38 -16.85 -1.82
C VAL A 23 -2.04 -17.95 -2.63
N GLU A 24 -1.94 -19.19 -2.16
CA GLU A 24 -2.58 -20.35 -2.78
C GLU A 24 -4.00 -20.57 -2.26
N ASN A 25 -4.26 -20.17 -1.02
CA ASN A 25 -5.55 -20.35 -0.37
C ASN A 25 -6.21 -18.99 -0.09
N PRO A 26 -7.40 -18.72 -0.65
CA PRO A 26 -8.14 -17.46 -0.39
C PRO A 26 -8.38 -17.18 1.10
N LYS A 27 -8.45 -18.22 1.94
CA LYS A 27 -8.61 -18.06 3.38
C LYS A 27 -7.41 -17.37 4.01
N ASP A 28 -6.20 -17.68 3.58
CA ASP A 28 -4.99 -17.05 4.13
C ASP A 28 -4.96 -15.55 3.80
N PHE A 29 -5.44 -15.18 2.63
CA PHE A 29 -5.61 -13.78 2.24
C PHE A 29 -6.68 -13.08 3.09
N TYR A 30 -7.80 -13.76 3.36
CA TYR A 30 -8.83 -13.24 4.26
C TYR A 30 -8.30 -13.01 5.67
N GLU A 31 -7.59 -13.96 6.25
CA GLU A 31 -6.99 -13.84 7.59
C GLU A 31 -5.96 -12.70 7.65
N SER A 32 -5.19 -12.50 6.59
CA SER A 32 -4.29 -11.35 6.46
C SER A 32 -5.07 -10.03 6.51
N ALA A 33 -6.17 -9.91 5.76
CA ALA A 33 -7.01 -8.71 5.76
C ALA A 33 -7.64 -8.46 7.15
N VAL A 34 -8.09 -9.50 7.85
CA VAL A 34 -8.60 -9.41 9.23
C VAL A 34 -7.51 -8.91 10.19
N ALA A 35 -6.29 -9.43 10.07
CA ALA A 35 -5.16 -9.01 10.89
C ALA A 35 -4.82 -7.52 10.68
N PHE A 36 -4.79 -7.05 9.45
CA PHE A 36 -4.59 -5.63 9.12
C PHE A 36 -5.72 -4.74 9.64
N GLY A 37 -6.97 -5.15 9.51
CA GLY A 37 -8.11 -4.42 10.07
C GLY A 37 -8.05 -4.34 11.60
N HIS A 38 -7.64 -5.41 12.26
CA HIS A 38 -7.42 -5.41 13.71
C HIS A 38 -6.27 -4.49 14.12
N PHE A 39 -5.16 -4.50 13.39
CA PHE A 39 -4.04 -3.57 13.61
C PHE A 39 -4.49 -2.11 13.52
N GLN A 40 -5.25 -1.73 12.50
CA GLN A 40 -5.81 -0.38 12.37
C GLN A 40 -6.72 -0.03 13.55
N LYS A 41 -7.56 -0.98 14.00
CA LYS A 41 -8.42 -0.79 15.17
C LYS A 41 -7.61 -0.56 16.46
N LEU A 42 -6.51 -1.26 16.66
CA LEU A 42 -5.62 -1.05 17.81
C LEU A 42 -4.99 0.35 17.80
N LEU A 43 -4.77 0.92 16.64
CA LEU A 43 -4.21 2.27 16.46
C LEU A 43 -5.26 3.38 16.35
N SER A 44 -6.56 3.08 16.47
CA SER A 44 -7.64 4.06 16.25
C SER A 44 -7.57 5.29 17.16
N ASN A 45 -7.00 5.16 18.36
CA ASN A 45 -6.82 6.26 19.32
C ASN A 45 -5.41 6.88 19.27
N TYR A 46 -4.57 6.44 18.33
CA TYR A 46 -3.23 7.01 18.20
C TYR A 46 -3.31 8.39 17.54
N PRO A 47 -2.67 9.43 18.09
CA PRO A 47 -2.69 10.77 17.49
C PRO A 47 -1.86 10.78 16.21
N ALA A 48 -2.50 10.50 15.08
CA ALA A 48 -1.84 10.30 13.78
C ALA A 48 -1.07 11.56 13.32
N GLU A 49 -1.49 12.73 13.76
CA GLU A 49 -0.81 14.01 13.52
C GLU A 49 0.61 14.08 14.09
N THR A 50 0.95 13.20 15.03
CA THR A 50 2.32 13.10 15.58
C THR A 50 3.27 12.31 14.69
N LEU A 51 2.74 11.60 13.68
CA LEU A 51 3.54 10.82 12.74
C LEU A 51 4.17 11.72 11.69
N ASN A 52 5.41 11.42 11.34
CA ASN A 52 6.09 12.08 10.24
C ASN A 52 5.91 11.26 8.95
N GLU A 53 5.59 11.93 7.86
CA GLU A 53 5.59 11.30 6.55
C GLU A 53 7.04 11.00 6.13
N THR A 54 7.46 9.75 6.28
CA THR A 54 8.84 9.33 5.98
C THR A 54 9.11 9.15 4.48
N ILE A 55 8.08 8.84 3.71
CA ILE A 55 8.12 8.76 2.25
C ILE A 55 7.03 9.66 1.70
N LYS A 56 7.43 10.82 1.22
CA LYS A 56 6.50 11.86 0.72
C LYS A 56 5.60 11.31 -0.38
N GLY A 57 4.29 11.49 -0.22
CA GLY A 57 3.29 11.06 -1.20
C GLY A 57 3.15 9.54 -1.33
N PHE A 58 3.62 8.74 -0.36
CA PHE A 58 3.56 7.29 -0.43
C PHE A 58 2.14 6.75 -0.61
N HIS A 59 1.17 7.40 0.02
CA HIS A 59 -0.26 7.06 -0.07
C HIS A 59 -1.07 8.02 -0.96
N ASP A 60 -0.40 8.82 -1.79
CA ASP A 60 -1.05 9.69 -2.76
C ASP A 60 -1.58 8.88 -3.96
N THR A 61 -2.82 8.41 -3.83
CA THR A 61 -3.47 7.55 -4.83
C THR A 61 -3.79 8.33 -6.11
N GLU A 62 -4.09 9.63 -6.03
CA GLU A 62 -4.35 10.47 -7.22
C GLU A 62 -3.07 10.63 -8.06
N SER A 63 -1.94 10.92 -7.42
CA SER A 63 -0.65 11.01 -8.11
C SER A 63 -0.28 9.68 -8.78
N ARG A 64 -0.54 8.55 -8.10
CA ARG A 64 -0.31 7.21 -8.67
C ARG A 64 -1.22 6.91 -9.85
N LEU A 65 -2.49 7.32 -9.80
CA LEU A 65 -3.42 7.18 -10.92
C LEU A 65 -2.97 8.00 -12.12
N ASN A 66 -2.51 9.23 -11.92
CA ASN A 66 -1.99 10.07 -12.99
C ASN A 66 -0.74 9.45 -13.63
N ALA A 67 0.20 8.98 -12.83
CA ALA A 67 1.38 8.26 -13.33
C ALA A 67 1.02 6.98 -14.09
N PHE A 68 -0.02 6.26 -13.65
CA PHE A 68 -0.56 5.09 -14.36
C PHE A 68 -1.11 5.49 -15.75
N LYS A 69 -1.93 6.54 -15.83
CA LYS A 69 -2.49 7.04 -17.11
C LYS A 69 -1.38 7.42 -18.07
N GLU A 70 -0.38 8.16 -17.62
CA GLU A 70 0.79 8.51 -18.43
C GLU A 70 1.56 7.27 -18.90
N ALA A 71 1.72 6.27 -18.05
CA ALA A 71 2.41 5.03 -18.43
C ALA A 71 1.64 4.24 -19.50
N VAL A 72 0.31 4.22 -19.39
CA VAL A 72 -0.57 3.59 -20.39
C VAL A 72 -0.49 4.33 -21.73
N GLU A 73 -0.54 5.67 -21.71
CA GLU A 73 -0.45 6.50 -22.92
C GLU A 73 0.90 6.35 -23.62
N LYS A 74 1.99 6.37 -22.85
CA LYS A 74 3.35 6.21 -23.38
C LYS A 74 3.60 4.81 -23.96
N ASP A 75 2.99 3.80 -23.37
CA ASP A 75 3.16 2.37 -23.71
C ASP A 75 4.57 2.00 -24.20
N SER A 76 5.59 2.43 -23.50
CA SER A 76 7.01 2.39 -23.94
C SER A 76 7.49 1.02 -24.40
N PHE A 77 6.81 -0.05 -24.03
CA PHE A 77 7.17 -1.43 -24.36
C PHE A 77 6.07 -2.17 -25.15
N GLY A 78 5.01 -1.49 -25.60
CA GLY A 78 3.93 -2.09 -26.37
C GLY A 78 3.15 -3.16 -25.60
N ARG A 79 3.01 -3.01 -24.29
CA ARG A 79 2.35 -4.01 -23.43
C ARG A 79 0.91 -3.67 -23.06
N ALA A 80 0.47 -2.43 -23.25
CA ALA A 80 -0.86 -1.98 -22.85
C ALA A 80 -1.98 -2.81 -23.52
N ALA A 81 -1.79 -3.21 -24.77
CA ALA A 81 -2.76 -4.06 -25.47
C ALA A 81 -3.00 -5.43 -24.80
N LYS A 82 -2.02 -5.95 -24.03
CA LYS A 82 -2.11 -7.25 -23.36
C LYS A 82 -2.84 -7.19 -22.03
N VAL A 83 -2.99 -5.99 -21.45
CA VAL A 83 -3.54 -5.76 -20.09
C VAL A 83 -4.73 -4.79 -20.15
N GLN A 84 -5.49 -4.78 -21.24
CA GLN A 84 -6.62 -3.88 -21.44
C GLN A 84 -7.71 -4.02 -20.36
N LYS A 85 -7.95 -5.24 -19.88
CA LYS A 85 -8.95 -5.50 -18.84
C LYS A 85 -8.55 -4.86 -17.51
N GLU A 86 -7.28 -4.94 -17.16
CA GLU A 86 -6.71 -4.35 -15.95
C GLU A 86 -6.70 -2.81 -16.05
N ILE A 87 -6.36 -2.28 -17.21
CA ILE A 87 -6.43 -0.84 -17.49
C ILE A 87 -7.87 -0.34 -17.32
N GLN A 88 -8.83 -1.00 -17.95
CA GLN A 88 -10.24 -0.66 -17.84
C GLN A 88 -10.73 -0.72 -16.39
N PHE A 89 -10.36 -1.78 -15.66
CA PHE A 89 -10.69 -1.94 -14.25
C PHE A 89 -10.24 -0.75 -13.39
N VAL A 90 -9.04 -0.22 -13.62
CA VAL A 90 -8.49 0.94 -12.90
C VAL A 90 -9.24 2.22 -13.29
N LEU A 91 -9.45 2.45 -14.60
CA LEU A 91 -10.10 3.67 -15.10
C LEU A 91 -11.57 3.78 -14.66
N GLU A 92 -12.31 2.68 -14.58
CA GLU A 92 -13.69 2.64 -14.08
C GLU A 92 -13.79 3.01 -12.59
N ARG A 93 -12.67 3.04 -11.87
CA ARG A 93 -12.58 3.32 -10.42
C ARG A 93 -11.84 4.59 -10.10
N GLU A 94 -11.66 5.45 -11.07
CA GLU A 94 -10.92 6.71 -10.93
C GLU A 94 -11.45 7.58 -9.79
N GLU A 95 -12.77 7.64 -9.59
CA GLU A 95 -13.39 8.44 -8.53
C GLU A 95 -12.95 8.01 -7.12
N ILE A 96 -12.60 6.72 -6.95
CA ILE A 96 -12.14 6.19 -5.65
C ILE A 96 -10.75 6.71 -5.29
N ALA A 97 -9.93 7.06 -6.27
CA ALA A 97 -8.56 7.54 -6.04
C ALA A 97 -8.49 8.80 -5.17
N SER A 98 -9.52 9.66 -5.26
CA SER A 98 -9.58 10.92 -4.49
C SER A 98 -10.06 10.76 -3.05
N VAL A 99 -10.54 9.58 -2.64
CA VAL A 99 -11.17 9.38 -1.32
C VAL A 99 -10.19 9.69 -0.19
N PHE A 100 -8.96 9.16 -0.24
CA PHE A 100 -7.96 9.43 0.80
C PHE A 100 -7.54 10.90 0.85
N GLY A 101 -7.33 11.55 -0.29
CA GLY A 101 -7.00 12.97 -0.33
C GLY A 101 -8.09 13.83 0.32
N LYS A 102 -9.37 13.51 0.11
CA LYS A 102 -10.51 14.20 0.73
C LYS A 102 -10.64 13.96 2.24
N LEU A 103 -10.19 12.80 2.73
CA LEU A 103 -10.20 12.48 4.16
C LEU A 103 -9.06 13.14 4.94
N LEU A 104 -7.97 13.49 4.25
CA LEU A 104 -6.78 14.09 4.85
C LEU A 104 -6.75 15.63 4.73
N ALA A 105 -7.65 16.23 3.94
CA ALA A 105 -7.79 17.67 3.76
C ALA A 105 -8.67 18.30 4.84
#